data_8dbf7c8d6527c70062b7a79f943fadeb
#
_entry.id   8dbf7c8d6527c70062b7a79f943fadeb
#
_cell.length_a   1.000
_cell.length_b   1.000
_cell.length_c   1.000
_cell.angle_alpha   90.00
_cell.angle_beta   90.00
_cell.angle_gamma   90.00
#
_symmetry.space_group_name_H-M   'P 1'
#
loop_
_entity.id
_entity.type
_entity.pdbx_description
1 polymer ?
#
loop_
_entity_poly.entity_id
_entity_poly.type
_entity_poly.pdbx_seq_one_letter_code
_entity_poly.pdbx_strand_id
1 'polypeptide(L)'
;MNNSKTVVVNRHYKSYTVYIGRGTKFGNPYRIGPDGTRGDVIAKHKKDFYDNWELQEAVWNELRGEIIGCSCKPLPCHGDTYVEYIENRERIEDGTGQDSV
;
A
#
# COMPACT_ATOMS: atom_id res chain seq x y z
N MET A 1 2.88 22.55 -1.00
CA MET A 1 3.07 21.30 -0.37
C MET A 1 1.79 20.49 -0.28
N ASN A 2 1.88 19.26 -0.59
CA ASN A 2 0.72 18.40 -0.63
C ASN A 2 0.53 17.71 0.73
N ASN A 3 -0.62 17.94 1.35
CA ASN A 3 -0.92 17.33 2.64
C ASN A 3 -1.97 16.24 2.56
N SER A 4 -2.30 15.82 1.35
CA SER A 4 -3.29 14.76 1.19
C SER A 4 -2.73 13.47 1.75
N LYS A 5 -3.54 12.79 2.54
CA LYS A 5 -3.18 11.47 3.04
C LYS A 5 -3.46 10.43 1.97
N THR A 6 -2.63 9.42 1.94
CA THR A 6 -2.90 8.24 1.13
C THR A 6 -3.85 7.36 1.94
N VAL A 7 -4.97 6.99 1.36
CA VAL A 7 -5.96 6.17 2.04
C VAL A 7 -6.37 5.00 1.17
N VAL A 8 -6.75 3.90 1.82
CA VAL A 8 -7.25 2.72 1.12
C VAL A 8 -8.75 2.65 1.30
N VAL A 9 -9.47 2.48 0.21
CA VAL A 9 -10.93 2.36 0.25
C VAL A 9 -11.36 1.13 -0.51
N ASN A 10 -12.59 0.67 -0.23
CA ASN A 10 -13.18 -0.42 -1.00
C ASN A 10 -13.76 0.16 -2.29
N ARG A 11 -13.28 -0.33 -3.41
CA ARG A 11 -13.65 0.20 -4.72
C ARG A 11 -15.14 0.07 -5.03
N HIS A 12 -15.82 -0.84 -4.35
CA HIS A 12 -17.25 -1.06 -4.60
C HIS A 12 -18.14 -0.06 -3.88
N TYR A 13 -17.60 0.62 -2.88
CA TYR A 13 -18.41 1.51 -2.03
C TYR A 13 -17.92 2.95 -2.05
N LYS A 14 -16.70 3.21 -2.47
CA LYS A 14 -16.11 4.55 -2.43
C LYS A 14 -15.39 4.84 -3.72
N SER A 15 -15.38 6.12 -4.09
CA SER A 15 -14.58 6.57 -5.22
C SER A 15 -13.10 6.48 -4.91
N TYR A 16 -12.31 6.18 -5.92
CA TYR A 16 -10.87 6.05 -5.77
C TYR A 16 -10.19 6.67 -6.99
N THR A 17 -8.90 6.96 -6.85
CA THR A 17 -8.12 7.54 -7.94
C THR A 17 -7.18 6.53 -8.59
N VAL A 18 -6.72 5.53 -7.83
CA VAL A 18 -5.85 4.49 -8.38
C VAL A 18 -6.30 3.13 -7.88
N TYR A 19 -6.51 2.21 -8.79
CA TYR A 19 -6.87 0.84 -8.44
C TYR A 19 -5.60 0.03 -8.19
N ILE A 20 -5.54 -0.67 -7.06
CA ILE A 20 -4.35 -1.45 -6.69
C ILE A 20 -4.61 -2.95 -6.64
N GLY A 21 -5.68 -3.39 -7.26
CA GLY A 21 -6.06 -4.80 -7.21
C GLY A 21 -5.40 -5.62 -8.29
N ARG A 22 -5.97 -6.79 -8.47
CA ARG A 22 -5.44 -7.79 -9.41
C ARG A 22 -5.40 -7.22 -10.82
N GLY A 23 -4.35 -7.57 -11.54
CA GLY A 23 -4.17 -7.06 -12.89
C GLY A 23 -3.33 -5.81 -12.96
N THR A 24 -3.01 -5.20 -11.83
CA THR A 24 -2.12 -4.03 -11.81
C THR A 24 -0.79 -4.42 -11.17
N LYS A 25 0.22 -3.58 -11.40
CA LYS A 25 1.53 -3.84 -10.79
C LYS A 25 1.49 -3.72 -9.28
N PHE A 26 0.44 -3.12 -8.75
CA PHE A 26 0.27 -2.95 -7.30
C PHE A 26 -0.55 -4.07 -6.67
N GLY A 27 -1.03 -5.01 -7.46
CA GLY A 27 -1.87 -6.09 -6.94
C GLY A 27 -1.06 -7.13 -6.18
N ASN A 28 -1.74 -7.80 -5.25
CA ASN A 28 -1.12 -8.89 -4.51
C ASN A 28 -1.21 -10.16 -5.36
N PRO A 29 -0.08 -10.75 -5.76
CA PRO A 29 -0.13 -11.96 -6.59
C PRO A 29 -0.53 -13.21 -5.81
N TYR A 30 -0.44 -13.17 -4.49
CA TYR A 30 -0.80 -14.33 -3.68
C TYR A 30 -2.31 -14.41 -3.52
N ARG A 31 -2.84 -15.63 -3.45
CA ARG A 31 -4.28 -15.85 -3.38
C ARG A 31 -4.65 -16.53 -2.08
N ILE A 32 -5.72 -16.04 -1.45
CA ILE A 32 -6.26 -16.69 -0.26
C ILE A 32 -6.72 -18.09 -0.67
N GLY A 33 -6.33 -19.07 0.13
CA GLY A 33 -6.57 -20.47 -0.17
C GLY A 33 -5.29 -21.16 -0.58
N PRO A 34 -4.93 -21.13 -1.88
CA PRO A 34 -3.69 -21.79 -2.32
C PRO A 34 -2.44 -21.27 -1.63
N ASP A 35 -2.40 -19.98 -1.33
CA ASP A 35 -1.20 -19.37 -0.77
C ASP A 35 -1.33 -19.04 0.72
N GLY A 36 -2.45 -19.42 1.33
CA GLY A 36 -2.64 -19.24 2.75
C GLY A 36 -3.88 -18.45 3.08
N THR A 37 -3.97 -18.05 4.34
CA THR A 37 -5.08 -17.22 4.82
C THR A 37 -4.87 -15.78 4.34
N ARG A 38 -5.87 -14.93 4.62
CA ARG A 38 -5.74 -13.51 4.31
C ARG A 38 -4.48 -12.93 4.94
N GLY A 39 -4.23 -13.24 6.20
CA GLY A 39 -3.04 -12.73 6.87
C GLY A 39 -1.76 -13.25 6.23
N ASP A 40 -1.77 -14.51 5.80
CA ASP A 40 -0.59 -15.11 5.17
C ASP A 40 -0.26 -14.42 3.85
N VAL A 41 -1.27 -14.17 3.01
CA VAL A 41 -1.00 -13.59 1.70
C VAL A 41 -0.60 -12.12 1.83
N ILE A 42 -1.12 -11.42 2.84
CA ILE A 42 -0.70 -10.05 3.09
C ILE A 42 0.74 -10.02 3.58
N ALA A 43 1.10 -10.96 4.46
CA ALA A 43 2.48 -11.02 4.97
C ALA A 43 3.48 -11.36 3.87
N LYS A 44 3.12 -12.28 2.99
CA LYS A 44 3.98 -12.65 1.86
C LYS A 44 4.19 -11.45 0.93
N HIS A 45 3.10 -10.73 0.63
CA HIS A 45 3.20 -9.55 -0.20
C HIS A 45 4.06 -8.47 0.47
N LYS A 46 3.88 -8.29 1.77
CA LYS A 46 4.64 -7.28 2.51
C LYS A 46 6.14 -7.56 2.44
N LYS A 47 6.50 -8.83 2.62
CA LYS A 47 7.91 -9.21 2.54
C LYS A 47 8.48 -8.94 1.16
N ASP A 48 7.74 -9.33 0.11
CA ASP A 48 8.19 -9.10 -1.25
C ASP A 48 8.31 -7.60 -1.54
N PHE A 49 7.35 -6.82 -1.06
CA PHE A 49 7.36 -5.38 -1.28
C PHE A 49 8.61 -4.73 -0.66
N TYR A 50 8.94 -5.12 0.56
CA TYR A 50 10.10 -4.50 1.22
C TYR A 50 11.42 -5.03 0.69
N ASP A 51 11.40 -6.06 -0.15
CA ASP A 51 12.58 -6.53 -0.88
C ASP A 51 12.64 -5.99 -2.31
N ASN A 52 11.68 -5.17 -2.71
CA ASN A 52 11.53 -4.71 -4.08
C ASN A 52 11.57 -3.18 -4.14
N TRP A 53 12.78 -2.62 -4.27
CA TRP A 53 12.92 -1.17 -4.24
C TRP A 53 12.22 -0.50 -5.43
N GLU A 54 12.12 -1.17 -6.56
CA GLU A 54 11.46 -0.59 -7.73
C GLU A 54 9.97 -0.40 -7.46
N LEU A 55 9.35 -1.38 -6.84
CA LEU A 55 7.94 -1.25 -6.48
C LEU A 55 7.75 -0.19 -5.41
N GLN A 56 8.68 -0.11 -4.46
CA GLN A 56 8.62 0.94 -3.44
C GLN A 56 8.64 2.33 -4.07
N GLU A 57 9.48 2.53 -5.08
CA GLU A 57 9.53 3.83 -5.76
C GLU A 57 8.25 4.08 -6.55
N ALA A 58 7.70 3.05 -7.17
CA ALA A 58 6.43 3.20 -7.89
C ALA A 58 5.31 3.60 -6.93
N VAL A 59 5.26 2.96 -5.76
CA VAL A 59 4.26 3.31 -4.74
C VAL A 59 4.44 4.76 -4.30
N TRP A 60 5.67 5.16 -4.04
CA TRP A 60 5.94 6.53 -3.61
C TRP A 60 5.52 7.56 -4.68
N ASN A 61 5.83 7.27 -5.94
CA ASN A 61 5.59 8.22 -7.00
C ASN A 61 4.15 8.22 -7.50
N GLU A 62 3.46 7.10 -7.43
CA GLU A 62 2.15 6.96 -8.06
C GLU A 62 0.99 6.88 -7.09
N LEU A 63 1.23 6.46 -5.84
CA LEU A 63 0.14 6.27 -4.88
C LEU A 63 0.09 7.32 -3.78
N ARG A 64 1.18 8.02 -3.57
CA ARG A 64 1.25 8.99 -2.48
C ARG A 64 0.21 10.08 -2.68
N GLY A 65 -0.60 10.30 -1.65
CA GLY A 65 -1.64 11.30 -1.70
C GLY A 65 -2.89 10.88 -2.46
N GLU A 66 -2.92 9.64 -2.97
CA GLU A 66 -4.03 9.16 -3.76
C GLU A 66 -5.01 8.37 -2.91
N ILE A 67 -6.21 8.21 -3.43
CA ILE A 67 -7.22 7.35 -2.81
C ILE A 67 -7.13 6.01 -3.53
N ILE A 68 -6.52 5.02 -2.89
CA ILE A 68 -6.24 3.76 -3.56
C ILE A 68 -7.36 2.76 -3.29
N GLY A 69 -7.80 2.11 -4.34
CA GLY A 69 -8.97 1.24 -4.27
C GLY A 69 -8.61 -0.23 -4.28
N CYS A 70 -9.17 -0.97 -3.33
CA CYS A 70 -9.05 -2.41 -3.28
C CYS A 70 -10.43 -3.02 -3.12
N SER A 71 -10.50 -4.36 -3.06
CA SER A 71 -11.78 -5.05 -2.89
C SER A 71 -11.95 -5.62 -1.49
N CYS A 72 -11.01 -5.36 -0.58
CA CYS A 72 -10.99 -6.04 0.71
C CYS A 72 -11.56 -5.22 1.86
N LYS A 73 -11.41 -3.90 1.83
CA LYS A 73 -11.81 -3.08 2.97
C LYS A 73 -13.27 -3.28 3.34
N PRO A 74 -13.61 -3.32 4.60
CA PRO A 74 -12.80 -2.97 5.78
C PRO A 74 -11.86 -4.07 6.26
N LEU A 75 -11.76 -5.17 5.55
CA LEU A 75 -10.83 -6.23 5.94
C LEU A 75 -9.40 -5.81 5.60
N PRO A 76 -8.40 -6.36 6.29
CA PRO A 76 -7.01 -6.05 5.98
C PRO A 76 -6.67 -6.39 4.54
N CYS A 77 -5.82 -5.58 3.93
CA CYS A 77 -5.37 -5.83 2.56
C CYS A 77 -3.96 -5.31 2.35
N HIS A 78 -3.38 -5.67 1.20
CA HIS A 78 -2.01 -5.27 0.88
C HIS A 78 -1.86 -3.76 0.74
N GLY A 79 -2.95 -3.05 0.49
CA GLY A 79 -2.89 -1.59 0.42
C GLY A 79 -2.48 -0.95 1.74
N ASP A 80 -2.74 -1.63 2.85
CA ASP A 80 -2.30 -1.14 4.15
C ASP A 80 -0.78 -1.07 4.23
N THR A 81 -0.08 -2.00 3.58
CA THR A 81 1.38 -1.98 3.50
C THR A 81 1.86 -0.75 2.74
N TYR A 82 1.20 -0.41 1.65
CA TYR A 82 1.57 0.76 0.86
C TYR A 82 1.40 2.05 1.66
N VAL A 83 0.30 2.16 2.38
CA VAL A 83 0.06 3.34 3.21
C VAL A 83 1.11 3.43 4.31
N GLU A 84 1.41 2.32 4.95
CA GLU A 84 2.45 2.27 5.98
C GLU A 84 3.79 2.76 5.43
N TYR A 85 4.18 2.27 4.26
CA TYR A 85 5.45 2.66 3.64
C TYR A 85 5.47 4.16 3.33
N ILE A 86 4.37 4.66 2.75
CA ILE A 86 4.30 6.06 2.38
C ILE A 86 4.38 6.94 3.61
N GLU A 87 3.63 6.61 4.65
CA GLU A 87 3.62 7.43 5.87
C GLU A 87 4.99 7.43 6.55
N ASN A 88 5.65 6.29 6.58
CA ASN A 88 6.97 6.21 7.17
C ASN A 88 7.98 7.03 6.38
N ARG A 89 7.91 6.96 5.06
CA ARG A 89 8.82 7.71 4.21
C ARG A 89 8.55 9.20 4.29
N GLU A 90 7.29 9.60 4.35
CA GLU A 90 6.94 11.01 4.51
C GLU A 90 7.53 11.57 5.80
N ARG A 91 7.45 10.81 6.88
CA ARG A 91 7.98 11.25 8.16
C ARG A 91 9.49 11.46 8.07
N ILE A 92 10.19 10.57 7.39
CA ILE A 92 11.63 10.68 7.24
C ILE A 92 11.98 11.84 6.30
N GLU A 93 11.26 11.98 5.20
CA GLU A 93 11.51 13.05 4.24
C GLU A 93 11.25 14.43 4.84
N ASP A 94 10.30 14.51 5.77
CA ASP A 94 9.99 15.77 6.44
C ASP A 94 10.96 16.08 7.55
N GLY A 95 11.88 15.21 7.84
CA GLY A 95 12.87 15.45 8.86
C GLY A 95 12.46 15.07 10.25
N THR A 96 11.26 14.53 10.43
CA THR A 96 10.80 14.21 11.78
C THR A 96 11.41 12.93 12.31
N GLY A 97 11.82 12.05 11.42
CA GLY A 97 12.30 10.75 11.84
C GLY A 97 13.74 10.71 12.26
N GLN A 98 14.53 11.69 11.84
CA GLN A 98 15.94 11.61 12.15
C GLN A 98 16.36 12.46 13.30
N ASP A 99 15.47 13.09 13.96
CA ASP A 99 15.84 13.81 15.16
C ASP A 99 16.38 12.87 16.20
N SER A 100 16.20 11.61 16.04
CA SER A 100 16.69 10.63 16.99
C SER A 100 18.18 10.41 16.89
N VAL A 101 18.78 10.86 15.84
CA VAL A 101 20.22 10.62 15.71
C VAL A 101 21.03 11.51 16.58
#